data_6a1d52378b5b4cb412008809e4e7b6f8
#
_entry.id   6a1d52378b5b4cb412008809e4e7b6f8
#
_cell.length_a   1.000
_cell.length_b   1.000
_cell.length_c   1.000
_cell.angle_alpha   90.00
_cell.angle_beta   90.00
_cell.angle_gamma   90.00
#
_symmetry.space_group_name_H-M   'P 1'
#
loop_
_entity.id
_entity.type
_entity.pdbx_description
1 polymer ?
#
loop_
_entity_poly.entity_id
_entity_poly.type
_entity_poly.pdbx_seq_one_letter_code
_entity_poly.pdbx_strand_id
1 'polypeptide(L)'
;MIYFDSSAMVKRYLDEEGSYKVNKMLDEASVAATSILTYPEILSAFIRKQRMKEISKDTYAKISSALESEWSYFFVIQFSDQLYPAIRRIIEKHGLKAADSIHLASALWLKHSVKENVSFVSSDTSLLKAAGMEYKM
;
A
#
# COMPACT_ATOMS: atom_id res chain seq x y z
N MET A 1 -2.14 13.15 -5.79
CA MET A 1 -1.91 11.68 -5.77
C MET A 1 -1.76 11.17 -4.36
N ILE A 2 -2.25 9.98 -4.12
CA ILE A 2 -2.11 9.31 -2.82
C ILE A 2 -1.53 7.92 -3.04
N TYR A 3 -0.45 7.60 -2.33
CA TYR A 3 0.11 6.25 -2.31
C TYR A 3 -0.40 5.52 -1.07
N PHE A 4 -0.94 4.33 -1.29
CA PHE A 4 -1.41 3.45 -0.22
C PHE A 4 -0.52 2.22 -0.16
N ASP A 5 0.03 1.91 1.02
CA ASP A 5 0.68 0.61 1.21
C ASP A 5 -0.39 -0.48 1.41
N SER A 6 0.04 -1.73 1.55
CA SER A 6 -0.91 -2.84 1.68
C SER A 6 -1.71 -2.77 2.98
N SER A 7 -1.11 -2.27 4.07
CA SER A 7 -1.81 -2.15 5.37
C SER A 7 -2.98 -1.17 5.31
N ALA A 8 -2.87 -0.15 4.48
CA ALA A 8 -3.94 0.81 4.24
C ALA A 8 -4.93 0.29 3.20
N MET A 9 -4.43 -0.21 2.06
CA MET A 9 -5.28 -0.64 0.96
C MET A 9 -6.21 -1.79 1.34
N VAL A 10 -5.76 -2.70 2.20
CA VAL A 10 -6.57 -3.84 2.66
C VAL A 10 -7.85 -3.38 3.36
N LYS A 11 -7.85 -2.20 3.95
CA LYS A 11 -9.00 -1.63 4.65
C LYS A 11 -10.16 -1.26 3.71
N ARG A 12 -9.89 -1.17 2.43
CA ARG A 12 -10.92 -1.00 1.40
C ARG A 12 -11.84 -2.22 1.35
N TYR A 13 -11.27 -3.40 1.59
CA TYR A 13 -11.95 -4.68 1.35
C TYR A 13 -12.35 -5.39 2.65
N LEU A 14 -11.57 -5.19 3.71
CA LEU A 14 -11.89 -5.72 5.04
C LEU A 14 -12.39 -4.58 5.92
N ASP A 15 -13.54 -4.80 6.56
CA ASP A 15 -14.10 -3.81 7.48
C ASP A 15 -13.37 -3.88 8.81
N GLU A 16 -12.53 -2.88 9.06
CA GLU A 16 -11.74 -2.78 10.28
C GLU A 16 -11.52 -1.32 10.64
N GLU A 17 -10.85 -1.07 11.75
CA GLU A 17 -10.55 0.30 12.16
C GLU A 17 -9.81 1.04 11.04
N GLY A 18 -10.30 2.23 10.70
CA GLY A 18 -9.70 3.04 9.64
C GLY A 18 -10.29 2.83 8.26
N SER A 19 -11.17 1.84 8.06
CA SER A 19 -11.78 1.55 6.76
C SER A 19 -12.55 2.73 6.17
N TYR A 20 -13.31 3.42 7.01
CA TYR A 20 -14.07 4.61 6.56
C TYR A 20 -13.13 5.67 6.01
N LYS A 21 -12.06 5.96 6.74
CA LYS A 21 -11.09 6.99 6.36
C LYS A 21 -10.36 6.61 5.05
N VAL A 22 -9.93 5.37 4.93
CA VAL A 22 -9.25 4.88 3.71
C VAL A 22 -10.19 4.95 2.51
N ASN A 23 -11.43 4.48 2.66
CA ASN A 23 -12.40 4.53 1.58
C ASN A 23 -12.67 5.97 1.13
N LYS A 24 -12.79 6.89 2.07
CA LYS A 24 -12.98 8.30 1.76
C LYS A 24 -11.79 8.86 0.98
N MET A 25 -10.58 8.56 1.41
CA MET A 25 -9.37 8.99 0.70
C MET A 25 -9.28 8.41 -0.70
N LEU A 26 -9.62 7.13 -0.87
CA LEU A 26 -9.64 6.48 -2.18
C LEU A 26 -10.67 7.12 -3.12
N ASP A 27 -11.85 7.41 -2.61
CA ASP A 27 -12.92 8.00 -3.41
C ASP A 27 -12.60 9.44 -3.83
N GLU A 28 -11.83 10.17 -3.02
CA GLU A 28 -11.47 11.57 -3.28
C GLU A 28 -10.16 11.72 -4.05
N ALA A 29 -9.32 10.67 -4.11
CA ALA A 29 -8.02 10.74 -4.77
C ALA A 29 -8.16 10.89 -6.28
N SER A 30 -7.43 11.85 -6.87
CA SER A 30 -7.34 11.97 -8.32
C SER A 30 -6.64 10.74 -8.91
N VAL A 31 -5.58 10.28 -8.23
CA VAL A 31 -4.88 9.05 -8.57
C VAL A 31 -4.54 8.32 -7.27
N ALA A 32 -4.95 7.07 -7.18
CA ALA A 32 -4.56 6.16 -6.10
C ALA A 32 -3.45 5.27 -6.61
N ALA A 33 -2.29 5.33 -5.97
CA ALA A 33 -1.12 4.56 -6.36
C ALA A 33 -0.78 3.53 -5.29
N THR A 34 -0.18 2.43 -5.70
CA THR A 34 0.32 1.40 -4.80
C THR A 34 1.42 0.60 -5.48
N SER A 35 2.05 -0.31 -4.75
CA SER A 35 3.06 -1.22 -5.30
C SER A 35 2.40 -2.47 -5.87
N ILE A 36 3.05 -3.08 -6.85
CA ILE A 36 2.67 -4.41 -7.34
C ILE A 36 2.67 -5.44 -6.20
N LEU A 37 3.47 -5.23 -5.17
CA LEU A 37 3.49 -6.08 -3.97
C LEU A 37 2.15 -6.08 -3.23
N THR A 38 1.39 -5.02 -3.33
CA THR A 38 0.12 -4.88 -2.61
C THR A 38 -0.87 -5.96 -3.00
N TYR A 39 -0.88 -6.38 -4.26
CA TYR A 39 -1.78 -7.42 -4.72
C TYR A 39 -1.59 -8.74 -3.95
N PRO A 40 -0.40 -9.37 -3.95
CA PRO A 40 -0.22 -10.60 -3.19
C PRO A 40 -0.31 -10.39 -1.67
N GLU A 41 0.08 -9.24 -1.16
CA GLU A 41 -0.03 -8.98 0.28
C GLU A 41 -1.49 -8.92 0.74
N ILE A 42 -2.36 -8.28 -0.03
CA ILE A 42 -3.79 -8.22 0.28
C ILE A 42 -4.43 -9.59 0.18
N LEU A 43 -4.16 -10.34 -0.89
CA LEU A 43 -4.70 -11.70 -1.04
C LEU A 43 -4.25 -12.59 0.12
N SER A 44 -2.99 -12.48 0.53
CA SER A 44 -2.47 -13.22 1.67
C SER A 44 -3.24 -12.87 2.96
N ALA A 45 -3.54 -11.59 3.18
CA ALA A 45 -4.32 -11.15 4.32
C ALA A 45 -5.75 -11.73 4.29
N PHE A 46 -6.40 -11.71 3.13
CA PHE A 46 -7.74 -12.29 2.96
C PHE A 46 -7.74 -13.78 3.32
N ILE A 47 -6.77 -14.52 2.80
CA ILE A 47 -6.70 -15.98 3.03
C ILE A 47 -6.44 -16.28 4.50
N ARG A 48 -5.58 -15.51 5.17
CA ARG A 48 -5.36 -15.68 6.62
C ARG A 48 -6.66 -15.51 7.40
N LYS A 49 -7.43 -14.46 7.08
CA LYS A 49 -8.72 -14.21 7.72
C LYS A 49 -9.71 -15.36 7.48
N GLN A 50 -9.76 -15.86 6.26
CA GLN A 50 -10.67 -16.96 5.91
C GLN A 50 -10.26 -18.25 6.63
N ARG A 51 -8.97 -18.56 6.70
CA ARG A 51 -8.47 -19.75 7.39
C ARG A 51 -8.69 -19.68 8.91
N MET A 52 -8.62 -18.47 9.47
CA MET A 52 -8.93 -18.24 10.88
C MET A 52 -10.42 -18.17 11.15
N LYS A 53 -11.25 -18.37 10.13
CA LYS A 53 -12.73 -18.32 10.20
C LYS A 53 -13.26 -16.94 10.66
N GLU A 54 -12.50 -15.90 10.43
CA GLU A 54 -12.93 -14.53 10.70
C GLU A 54 -13.79 -13.98 9.57
N ILE A 55 -13.65 -14.53 8.36
CA ILE A 55 -14.53 -14.26 7.23
C ILE A 55 -14.92 -15.60 6.58
N SER A 56 -16.09 -15.63 5.95
CA SER A 56 -16.58 -16.80 5.24
C SER A 56 -15.94 -16.94 3.87
N LYS A 57 -16.09 -18.12 3.25
CA LYS A 57 -15.68 -18.33 1.86
C LYS A 57 -16.43 -17.40 0.90
N ASP A 58 -17.70 -17.13 1.18
CA ASP A 58 -18.51 -16.22 0.36
C ASP A 58 -17.99 -14.79 0.46
N THR A 59 -17.64 -14.34 1.65
CA THR A 59 -17.03 -13.01 1.85
C THR A 59 -15.70 -12.92 1.11
N TYR A 60 -14.85 -13.95 1.23
CA TYR A 60 -13.60 -14.01 0.50
C TYR A 60 -13.82 -13.88 -1.01
N ALA A 61 -14.77 -14.60 -1.57
CA ALA A 61 -15.08 -14.54 -2.98
C ALA A 61 -15.49 -13.12 -3.41
N LYS A 62 -16.30 -12.45 -2.59
CA LYS A 62 -16.74 -11.07 -2.88
C LYS A 62 -15.60 -10.06 -2.84
N ILE A 63 -14.77 -10.10 -1.78
CA ILE A 63 -13.69 -9.11 -1.63
C ILE A 63 -12.57 -9.35 -2.63
N SER A 64 -12.24 -10.61 -2.95
CA SER A 64 -11.24 -10.86 -3.98
C SER A 64 -11.73 -10.48 -5.36
N SER A 65 -13.01 -10.67 -5.66
CA SER A 65 -13.60 -10.19 -6.91
C SER A 65 -13.55 -8.65 -7.00
N ALA A 66 -13.83 -7.98 -5.89
CA ALA A 66 -13.74 -6.51 -5.85
C ALA A 66 -12.31 -6.04 -6.10
N LEU A 67 -11.33 -6.68 -5.48
CA LEU A 67 -9.92 -6.35 -5.68
C LEU A 67 -9.54 -6.53 -7.16
N GLU A 68 -9.93 -7.64 -7.79
CA GLU A 68 -9.63 -7.91 -9.18
C GLU A 68 -10.23 -6.85 -10.11
N SER A 69 -11.48 -6.45 -9.88
CA SER A 69 -12.15 -5.47 -10.73
C SER A 69 -11.61 -4.06 -10.52
N GLU A 70 -11.14 -3.72 -9.33
CA GLU A 70 -10.63 -2.39 -9.02
C GLU A 70 -9.14 -2.22 -9.32
N TRP A 71 -8.40 -3.34 -9.44
CA TRP A 71 -6.94 -3.29 -9.56
C TRP A 71 -6.47 -2.44 -10.74
N SER A 72 -7.17 -2.48 -11.87
CA SER A 72 -6.82 -1.72 -13.07
C SER A 72 -7.00 -0.21 -12.92
N TYR A 73 -7.73 0.23 -11.89
CA TYR A 73 -7.92 1.67 -11.63
C TYR A 73 -6.81 2.28 -10.81
N PHE A 74 -5.96 1.46 -10.19
CA PHE A 74 -4.83 1.95 -9.41
C PHE A 74 -3.62 2.18 -10.31
N PHE A 75 -2.81 3.18 -9.97
CA PHE A 75 -1.50 3.35 -10.57
C PHE A 75 -0.55 2.40 -9.83
N VAL A 76 -0.17 1.30 -10.48
CA VAL A 76 0.62 0.24 -9.86
C VAL A 76 2.08 0.41 -10.22
N ILE A 77 2.92 0.60 -9.20
CA ILE A 77 4.36 0.77 -9.37
C ILE A 77 5.01 -0.62 -9.37
N GLN A 78 5.73 -0.90 -10.46
CA GLN A 78 6.41 -2.17 -10.63
C GLN A 78 7.65 -2.24 -9.74
N PHE A 79 7.97 -3.45 -9.29
CA PHE A 79 9.22 -3.70 -8.59
C PHE A 79 10.33 -3.87 -9.63
N SER A 80 11.30 -2.97 -9.60
CA SER A 80 12.42 -3.00 -10.55
C SER A 80 13.72 -2.62 -9.86
N ASP A 81 14.84 -2.87 -10.53
CA ASP A 81 16.16 -2.53 -10.02
C ASP A 81 16.37 -1.01 -9.88
N GLN A 82 15.53 -0.20 -10.52
CA GLN A 82 15.55 1.26 -10.33
C GLN A 82 15.26 1.65 -8.89
N LEU A 83 14.56 0.81 -8.15
CA LEU A 83 14.24 1.05 -6.74
C LEU A 83 15.35 0.62 -5.78
N TYR A 84 16.33 -0.18 -6.24
CA TYR A 84 17.34 -0.76 -5.37
C TYR A 84 18.14 0.26 -4.54
N PRO A 85 18.63 1.36 -5.12
CA PRO A 85 19.40 2.32 -4.32
C PRO A 85 18.58 2.93 -3.18
N ALA A 86 17.32 3.28 -3.44
CA ALA A 86 16.43 3.81 -2.42
C ALA A 86 16.09 2.77 -1.36
N ILE A 87 15.80 1.53 -1.78
CA ILE A 87 15.50 0.42 -0.87
C ILE A 87 16.67 0.20 0.09
N ARG A 88 17.89 0.12 -0.45
CA ARG A 88 19.09 -0.08 0.36
C ARG A 88 19.28 1.04 1.37
N ARG A 89 19.17 2.27 0.93
CA ARG A 89 19.31 3.45 1.80
C ARG A 89 18.27 3.45 2.91
N ILE A 90 17.01 3.14 2.58
CA ILE A 90 15.91 3.11 3.53
C ILE A 90 16.13 2.02 4.58
N ILE A 91 16.54 0.83 4.15
CA ILE A 91 16.82 -0.29 5.06
C ILE A 91 17.97 0.07 6.00
N GLU A 92 19.05 0.61 5.46
CA GLU A 92 20.22 0.96 6.27
C GLU A 92 19.92 2.08 7.26
N LYS A 93 19.14 3.08 6.84
CA LYS A 93 18.83 4.24 7.67
C LYS A 93 17.74 3.97 8.71
N HIS A 94 16.68 3.28 8.33
CA HIS A 94 15.49 3.12 9.16
C HIS A 94 15.28 1.72 9.72
N GLY A 95 16.01 0.73 9.23
CA GLY A 95 15.86 -0.66 9.68
C GLY A 95 14.49 -1.27 9.34
N LEU A 96 13.84 -0.78 8.30
CA LEU A 96 12.53 -1.30 7.90
C LEU A 96 12.63 -2.70 7.30
N LYS A 97 11.55 -3.45 7.41
CA LYS A 97 11.42 -4.74 6.73
C LYS A 97 11.43 -4.56 5.22
N ALA A 98 11.73 -5.63 4.51
CA ALA A 98 11.86 -5.59 3.04
C ALA A 98 10.61 -5.00 2.36
N ALA A 99 9.43 -5.54 2.68
CA ALA A 99 8.19 -5.08 2.04
C ALA A 99 7.92 -3.59 2.32
N ASP A 100 8.10 -3.14 3.56
CA ASP A 100 7.89 -1.74 3.93
C ASP A 100 8.87 -0.82 3.20
N SER A 101 10.11 -1.27 3.04
CA SER A 101 11.14 -0.52 2.31
C SER A 101 10.78 -0.39 0.83
N ILE A 102 10.21 -1.43 0.24
CA ILE A 102 9.74 -1.40 -1.15
C ILE A 102 8.58 -0.42 -1.30
N HIS A 103 7.63 -0.41 -0.36
CA HIS A 103 6.52 0.53 -0.39
C HIS A 103 7.02 1.98 -0.32
N LEU A 104 7.91 2.27 0.62
CA LEU A 104 8.42 3.64 0.77
C LEU A 104 9.25 4.06 -0.44
N ALA A 105 10.11 3.18 -0.95
CA ALA A 105 10.90 3.45 -2.15
C ALA A 105 10.00 3.70 -3.36
N SER A 106 8.92 2.93 -3.50
CA SER A 106 7.96 3.08 -4.60
C SER A 106 7.27 4.45 -4.54
N ALA A 107 6.84 4.87 -3.35
CA ALA A 107 6.20 6.17 -3.15
C ALA A 107 7.16 7.32 -3.45
N LEU A 108 8.41 7.20 -3.02
CA LEU A 108 9.45 8.21 -3.30
C LEU A 108 9.75 8.29 -4.80
N TRP A 109 9.85 7.14 -5.46
CA TRP A 109 10.03 7.10 -6.91
C TRP A 109 8.89 7.83 -7.63
N LEU A 110 7.66 7.56 -7.21
CA LEU A 110 6.49 8.22 -7.81
C LEU A 110 6.55 9.73 -7.60
N LYS A 111 6.84 10.17 -6.38
CA LYS A 111 6.94 11.60 -6.04
C LYS A 111 7.97 12.31 -6.92
N HIS A 112 9.14 11.70 -7.09
CA HIS A 112 10.19 12.27 -7.93
C HIS A 112 9.82 12.26 -9.42
N SER A 113 9.12 11.22 -9.87
CA SER A 113 8.76 11.06 -11.28
C SER A 113 7.68 12.04 -11.72
N VAL A 114 6.67 12.28 -10.88
CA VAL A 114 5.57 13.17 -11.23
C VAL A 114 5.83 14.63 -10.83
N LYS A 115 6.84 14.89 -10.00
CA LYS A 115 7.20 16.22 -9.52
C LYS A 115 6.04 16.96 -8.88
N GLU A 116 5.18 16.23 -8.19
CA GLU A 116 4.07 16.81 -7.43
C GLU A 116 3.95 16.10 -6.08
N ASN A 117 3.11 16.64 -5.21
CA ASN A 117 2.88 16.05 -3.91
C ASN A 117 2.24 14.67 -4.04
N VAL A 118 2.81 13.70 -3.32
CA VAL A 118 2.27 12.37 -3.16
C VAL A 118 2.12 12.12 -1.67
N SER A 119 0.89 12.01 -1.20
CA SER A 119 0.62 11.65 0.20
C SER A 119 0.86 10.16 0.40
N PHE A 120 1.42 9.79 1.53
CA PHE A 120 1.70 8.39 1.88
C PHE A 120 0.75 7.94 2.98
N VAL A 121 -0.02 6.90 2.71
CA VAL A 121 -1.02 6.37 3.65
C VAL A 121 -0.66 4.95 4.05
N SER A 122 -0.52 4.72 5.35
CA SER A 122 -0.17 3.43 5.94
C SER A 122 -0.79 3.33 7.33
N SER A 123 -1.03 2.11 7.79
CA SER A 123 -1.43 1.84 9.17
C SER A 123 -0.22 1.51 10.07
N ASP A 124 0.97 1.45 9.51
CA ASP A 124 2.20 1.11 10.24
C ASP A 124 2.88 2.40 10.71
N THR A 125 2.95 2.59 12.03
CA THR A 125 3.53 3.80 12.62
C THR A 125 5.02 3.96 12.35
N SER A 126 5.77 2.85 12.34
CA SER A 126 7.21 2.88 12.03
C SER A 126 7.45 3.31 10.59
N LEU A 127 6.63 2.81 9.68
CA LEU A 127 6.71 3.16 8.26
C LEU A 127 6.32 4.62 8.04
N LEU A 128 5.28 5.11 8.72
CA LEU A 128 4.87 6.52 8.64
C LEU A 128 5.96 7.45 9.17
N LYS A 129 6.64 7.07 10.23
CA LYS A 129 7.75 7.84 10.79
C LYS A 129 8.89 7.94 9.78
N ALA A 130 9.28 6.82 9.18
CA ALA A 130 10.33 6.79 8.15
C ALA A 130 9.94 7.63 6.94
N ALA A 131 8.69 7.52 6.47
CA ALA A 131 8.18 8.30 5.35
C ALA A 131 8.26 9.80 5.63
N GLY A 132 7.90 10.23 6.86
CA GLY A 132 7.98 11.62 7.25
C GLY A 132 9.41 12.17 7.18
N MET A 133 10.39 11.35 7.57
CA MET A 133 11.80 11.74 7.47
C MET A 133 12.28 11.82 6.03
N GLU A 134 11.92 10.85 5.19
CA GLU A 134 12.32 10.83 3.78
C GLU A 134 11.67 11.95 2.97
N TYR A 135 10.44 12.31 3.27
CA TYR A 135 9.70 13.33 2.53
C TYR A 135 10.19 14.75 2.83
N LYS A 136 10.90 14.94 3.92
CA LYS A 136 11.49 16.25 4.28
C LYS A 136 12.77 16.56 3.52
N MET A 137 13.33 15.57 2.86
CA MET A 137 14.60 15.73 2.16
C MET A 137 14.44 16.21 0.73
#